data_121ae28e052725c8e23b6cc2c37e0d06
#
_entry.id   121ae28e052725c8e23b6cc2c37e0d06
#
_cell.length_a   1.000
_cell.length_b   1.000
_cell.length_c   1.000
_cell.angle_alpha   90.00
_cell.angle_beta   90.00
_cell.angle_gamma   90.00
#
_symmetry.space_group_name_H-M   'P 1'
#
loop_
_entity.id
_entity.type
_entity.pdbx_description
1 polymer ?
#
loop_
_entity_poly.entity_id
_entity_poly.type
_entity_poly.pdbx_seq_one_letter_code
_entity_poly.pdbx_strand_id
1 'polypeptide(L)'
;ILGINTEGKKEVLSITVGDNERSKYWLSVLNELKNRGVKDILIICADGLSGIKEAIAAAFPKTEYQRCIVHQVRNTLKYVPDKDRKAFASDLKMIYHASDEEKARLALDRVTEKWTMSIRNWGQVYGELSIMYEGRLPE
;
A
#
# COMPACT_ATOMS: atom_id res chain seq x y z
N ILE A 1 3.38 5.84 -13.99
CA ILE A 1 2.59 6.54 -12.97
C ILE A 1 1.24 6.90 -13.56
N LEU A 2 0.18 6.50 -12.91
CA LEU A 2 -1.19 6.87 -13.25
C LEU A 2 -1.68 7.89 -12.22
N GLY A 3 -2.32 8.95 -12.68
CA GLY A 3 -3.00 9.93 -11.84
C GLY A 3 -4.50 9.89 -12.05
N ILE A 4 -5.24 10.39 -11.07
CA ILE A 4 -6.66 10.71 -11.17
C ILE A 4 -6.76 12.21 -10.91
N ASN A 5 -7.30 12.95 -11.88
CA ASN A 5 -7.48 14.40 -11.74
C ASN A 5 -8.71 14.75 -10.90
N THR A 6 -8.90 16.03 -10.63
CA THR A 6 -10.04 16.55 -9.84
C THR A 6 -11.41 16.29 -10.48
N GLU A 7 -11.46 15.94 -11.76
CA GLU A 7 -12.67 15.52 -12.48
C GLU A 7 -12.90 14.00 -12.43
N GLY A 8 -12.04 13.23 -11.73
CA GLY A 8 -12.12 11.79 -11.63
C GLY A 8 -11.59 11.03 -12.86
N LYS A 9 -10.94 11.70 -13.79
CA LYS A 9 -10.40 11.09 -15.00
C LYS A 9 -9.00 10.56 -14.77
N LYS A 10 -8.72 9.37 -15.30
CA LYS A 10 -7.39 8.75 -15.27
C LYS A 10 -6.49 9.37 -16.34
N GLU A 11 -5.27 9.69 -15.93
CA GLU A 11 -4.23 10.23 -16.82
C GLU A 11 -2.91 9.48 -16.61
N VAL A 12 -2.18 9.21 -17.70
CA VAL A 12 -0.82 8.69 -17.62
C VAL A 12 0.12 9.88 -17.41
N LEU A 13 0.68 10.00 -16.21
CA LEU A 13 1.56 11.12 -15.85
C LEU A 13 3.00 10.87 -16.24
N SER A 14 3.48 9.64 -16.13
CA SER A 14 4.85 9.26 -16.51
C SER A 14 4.94 7.75 -16.78
N ILE A 15 5.79 7.39 -17.74
CA ILE A 15 6.28 6.03 -17.96
C ILE A 15 7.79 6.11 -17.87
N THR A 16 8.35 5.52 -16.82
CA THR A 16 9.80 5.55 -16.58
C THR A 16 10.30 4.12 -16.47
N VAL A 17 11.39 3.82 -17.15
CA VAL A 17 12.11 2.55 -17.07
C VAL A 17 13.43 2.82 -16.39
N GLY A 18 13.71 2.16 -15.28
CA GLY A 18 14.96 2.36 -14.53
C GLY A 18 15.30 1.16 -13.69
N ASP A 19 16.60 0.89 -13.56
CA ASP A 19 17.15 -0.27 -12.86
C ASP A 19 17.39 -0.05 -11.35
N ASN A 20 17.14 1.14 -10.82
CA ASN A 20 17.48 1.49 -9.43
C ASN A 20 16.32 2.20 -8.71
N GLU A 21 15.54 1.42 -8.00
CA GLU A 21 14.47 1.88 -7.12
C GLU A 21 15.02 2.37 -5.77
N ARG A 22 15.74 3.49 -5.77
CA ARG A 22 16.23 4.16 -4.55
C ARG A 22 15.52 5.50 -4.36
N SER A 23 15.61 6.06 -3.14
CA SER A 23 14.97 7.35 -2.82
C SER A 23 15.30 8.48 -3.80
N LYS A 24 16.55 8.55 -4.27
CA LYS A 24 16.98 9.54 -5.28
C LYS A 24 16.27 9.38 -6.62
N TYR A 25 16.02 8.14 -7.04
CA TYR A 25 15.28 7.85 -8.27
C TYR A 25 13.84 8.34 -8.15
N TRP A 26 13.15 7.96 -7.07
CA TRP A 26 11.76 8.39 -6.83
C TRP A 26 11.65 9.90 -6.67
N LEU A 27 12.61 10.53 -6.00
CA LEU A 27 12.66 11.99 -5.88
C LEU A 27 12.77 12.67 -7.25
N SER A 28 13.63 12.15 -8.13
CA SER A 28 13.78 12.68 -9.49
C SER A 28 12.48 12.55 -10.30
N VAL A 29 11.79 11.41 -10.21
CA VAL A 29 10.52 11.17 -10.88
C VAL A 29 9.43 12.12 -10.37
N LEU A 30 9.33 12.31 -9.06
CA LEU A 30 8.33 13.22 -8.47
C LEU A 30 8.64 14.70 -8.79
N ASN A 31 9.91 15.09 -8.81
CA ASN A 31 10.30 16.43 -9.23
C ASN A 31 10.03 16.70 -10.71
N GLU A 32 10.17 15.68 -11.57
CA GLU A 32 9.78 15.79 -12.97
C GLU A 32 8.27 16.08 -13.12
N LEU A 33 7.41 15.39 -12.35
CA LEU A 33 5.99 15.68 -12.32
C LEU A 33 5.72 17.14 -11.90
N LYS A 34 6.44 17.61 -10.89
CA LYS A 34 6.37 19.00 -10.42
C LYS A 34 6.76 20.00 -11.51
N ASN A 35 7.87 19.75 -12.21
CA ASN A 35 8.34 20.58 -13.32
C ASN A 35 7.39 20.59 -14.51
N ARG A 36 6.64 19.53 -14.71
CA ARG A 36 5.59 19.40 -15.73
C ARG A 36 4.26 20.05 -15.35
N GLY A 37 4.16 20.64 -14.16
CA GLY A 37 3.02 21.44 -13.72
C GLY A 37 2.10 20.79 -12.71
N VAL A 38 2.43 19.59 -12.18
CA VAL A 38 1.70 19.00 -11.06
C VAL A 38 2.01 19.79 -9.80
N LYS A 39 1.04 20.53 -9.29
CA LYS A 39 1.20 21.43 -8.13
C LYS A 39 1.03 20.71 -6.81
N ASP A 40 -0.06 19.95 -6.71
CA ASP A 40 -0.44 19.24 -5.49
C ASP A 40 -0.87 17.81 -5.82
N ILE A 41 -0.56 16.90 -4.92
CA ILE A 41 -1.03 15.53 -4.93
C ILE A 41 -1.63 15.26 -3.56
N LEU A 42 -2.88 14.85 -3.50
CA LEU A 42 -3.54 14.54 -2.23
C LEU A 42 -3.02 13.22 -1.66
N ILE A 43 -3.03 12.18 -2.48
CA ILE A 43 -2.68 10.82 -2.08
C ILE A 43 -1.76 10.20 -3.12
N ILE A 44 -0.68 9.56 -2.68
CA ILE A 44 0.11 8.66 -3.50
C ILE A 44 -0.06 7.23 -2.99
N CYS A 45 -0.58 6.36 -3.84
CA CYS A 45 -0.67 4.94 -3.58
C CYS A 45 0.43 4.20 -4.35
N ALA A 46 1.31 3.51 -3.64
CA ALA A 46 2.40 2.77 -4.26
C ALA A 46 2.69 1.47 -3.49
N ASP A 47 3.45 0.58 -4.12
CA ASP A 47 4.06 -0.56 -3.44
C ASP A 47 4.98 -0.09 -2.32
N GLY A 48 5.36 -1.01 -1.43
CA GLY A 48 6.35 -0.74 -0.39
C GLY A 48 7.76 -0.53 -0.97
N LEU A 49 7.89 0.39 -1.92
CA LEU A 49 9.13 0.70 -2.61
C LEU A 49 10.11 1.41 -1.66
N SER A 50 11.35 0.95 -1.66
CA SER A 50 12.39 1.54 -0.82
C SER A 50 12.62 3.02 -1.18
N GLY A 51 12.57 3.89 -0.17
CA GLY A 51 12.82 5.33 -0.33
C GLY A 51 11.67 6.14 -0.94
N ILE A 52 10.51 5.53 -1.23
CA ILE A 52 9.37 6.26 -1.79
C ILE A 52 8.77 7.26 -0.79
N LYS A 53 8.69 6.89 0.49
CA LYS A 53 8.16 7.77 1.54
C LYS A 53 9.01 9.03 1.69
N GLU A 54 10.32 8.86 1.72
CA GLU A 54 11.28 9.96 1.84
C GLU A 54 11.21 10.88 0.61
N ALA A 55 11.08 10.30 -0.58
CA ALA A 55 10.94 11.06 -1.82
C ALA A 55 9.63 11.86 -1.85
N ILE A 56 8.52 11.28 -1.40
CA ILE A 56 7.24 11.98 -1.29
C ILE A 56 7.34 13.12 -0.30
N ALA A 57 7.90 12.89 0.89
CA ALA A 57 8.05 13.91 1.91
C ALA A 57 8.90 15.10 1.42
N ALA A 58 9.90 14.84 0.57
CA ALA A 58 10.75 15.88 -0.01
C ALA A 58 10.07 16.64 -1.14
N ALA A 59 9.40 15.94 -2.06
CA ALA A 59 8.80 16.56 -3.25
C ALA A 59 7.42 17.16 -2.98
N PHE A 60 6.57 16.43 -2.26
CA PHE A 60 5.18 16.78 -1.96
C PHE A 60 4.88 16.56 -0.46
N PRO A 61 5.35 17.45 0.43
CA PRO A 61 5.31 17.23 1.88
C PRO A 61 3.90 17.17 2.49
N LYS A 62 2.88 17.62 1.76
CA LYS A 62 1.47 17.56 2.21
C LYS A 62 0.74 16.32 1.69
N THR A 63 1.40 15.49 0.89
CA THR A 63 0.79 14.32 0.28
C THR A 63 0.72 13.17 1.29
N GLU A 64 -0.43 12.56 1.40
CA GLU A 64 -0.61 11.31 2.14
C GLU A 64 -0.07 10.12 1.33
N TYR A 65 0.71 9.29 1.97
CA TYR A 65 1.21 8.05 1.37
C TYR A 65 0.40 6.86 1.84
N GLN A 66 -0.13 6.09 0.90
CA GLN A 66 -0.83 4.86 1.18
C GLN A 66 -0.16 3.68 0.46
N ARG A 67 0.07 2.59 1.18
CA ARG A 67 0.52 1.34 0.57
C ARG A 67 -0.58 0.73 -0.29
N CYS A 68 -0.21 0.19 -1.44
CA CYS A 68 -1.13 -0.51 -2.32
C CYS A 68 -1.61 -1.81 -1.67
N ILE A 69 -2.88 -1.86 -1.29
CA ILE A 69 -3.50 -3.02 -0.65
C ILE A 69 -3.44 -4.26 -1.55
N VAL A 70 -3.61 -4.11 -2.85
CA VAL A 70 -3.55 -5.24 -3.80
C VAL A 70 -2.18 -5.93 -3.76
N HIS A 71 -1.10 -5.15 -3.78
CA HIS A 71 0.25 -5.70 -3.68
C HIS A 71 0.53 -6.30 -2.31
N GLN A 72 0.04 -5.66 -1.26
CA GLN A 72 0.18 -6.16 0.11
C GLN A 72 -0.53 -7.50 0.32
N VAL A 73 -1.76 -7.64 -0.17
CA VAL A 73 -2.48 -8.91 -0.17
C VAL A 73 -1.72 -9.98 -0.94
N ARG A 74 -1.24 -9.67 -2.14
CA ARG A 74 -0.44 -10.60 -2.95
C ARG A 74 0.84 -11.04 -2.24
N ASN A 75 1.54 -10.12 -1.60
CA ASN A 75 2.75 -10.43 -0.84
C ASN A 75 2.45 -11.31 0.36
N THR A 76 1.39 -11.03 1.09
CA THR A 76 0.94 -11.84 2.23
C THR A 76 0.61 -13.28 1.81
N LEU A 77 -0.12 -13.44 0.71
CA LEU A 77 -0.54 -14.76 0.22
C LEU A 77 0.62 -15.67 -0.21
N LYS A 78 1.81 -15.12 -0.48
CA LYS A 78 3.01 -15.94 -0.78
C LYS A 78 3.43 -16.84 0.39
N TYR A 79 3.11 -16.45 1.61
CA TYR A 79 3.44 -17.18 2.84
C TYR A 79 2.34 -18.14 3.28
N VAL A 80 1.20 -18.14 2.59
CA VAL A 80 0.03 -18.96 2.92
C VAL A 80 0.01 -20.21 2.03
N PRO A 81 -0.18 -21.43 2.59
CA PRO A 81 -0.31 -22.64 1.80
C PRO A 81 -1.45 -22.53 0.76
N ASP A 82 -1.26 -23.10 -0.42
CA ASP A 82 -2.20 -22.99 -1.54
C ASP A 82 -3.63 -23.39 -1.17
N LYS A 83 -3.77 -24.46 -0.37
CA LYS A 83 -5.07 -24.96 0.11
C LYS A 83 -5.85 -23.92 0.95
N ASP A 84 -5.15 -23.02 1.61
CA ASP A 84 -5.72 -22.06 2.55
C ASP A 84 -5.86 -20.65 1.94
N ARG A 85 -5.20 -20.37 0.81
CA ARG A 85 -5.13 -19.03 0.21
C ARG A 85 -6.49 -18.40 -0.04
N LYS A 86 -7.45 -19.16 -0.56
CA LYS A 86 -8.78 -18.63 -0.86
C LYS A 86 -9.53 -18.21 0.40
N ALA A 87 -9.52 -19.04 1.42
CA ALA A 87 -10.18 -18.79 2.70
C ALA A 87 -9.48 -17.62 3.44
N PHE A 88 -8.15 -17.63 3.45
CA PHE A 88 -7.35 -16.57 4.06
C PHE A 88 -7.57 -15.23 3.36
N ALA A 89 -7.54 -15.18 2.02
CA ALA A 89 -7.81 -13.96 1.26
C ALA A 89 -9.21 -13.40 1.53
N SER A 90 -10.21 -14.27 1.74
CA SER A 90 -11.55 -13.85 2.14
C SER A 90 -11.56 -13.19 3.52
N ASP A 91 -10.83 -13.76 4.47
CA ASP A 91 -10.73 -13.20 5.83
C ASP A 91 -9.98 -11.86 5.86
N LEU A 92 -8.97 -11.67 5.01
CA LEU A 92 -8.26 -10.40 4.89
C LEU A 92 -9.17 -9.22 4.51
N LYS A 93 -10.23 -9.46 3.77
CA LYS A 93 -11.19 -8.41 3.39
C LYS A 93 -11.78 -7.71 4.61
N MET A 94 -11.99 -8.42 5.70
CA MET A 94 -12.49 -7.82 6.94
C MET A 94 -11.55 -6.75 7.51
N ILE A 95 -10.24 -6.86 7.26
CA ILE A 95 -9.25 -5.89 7.71
C ILE A 95 -9.29 -4.65 6.82
N TYR A 96 -9.10 -4.81 5.51
CA TYR A 96 -8.95 -3.66 4.61
C TYR A 96 -10.26 -3.05 4.10
N HIS A 97 -11.41 -3.67 4.37
CA HIS A 97 -12.74 -3.08 4.17
C HIS A 97 -13.38 -2.59 5.48
N ALA A 98 -12.66 -2.63 6.59
CA ALA A 98 -13.17 -2.07 7.84
C ALA A 98 -13.40 -0.56 7.69
N SER A 99 -14.46 -0.04 8.31
CA SER A 99 -14.84 1.37 8.19
C SER A 99 -13.91 2.33 8.93
N ASP A 100 -13.16 1.81 9.90
CA ASP A 100 -12.24 2.58 10.73
C ASP A 100 -11.08 1.71 11.23
N GLU A 101 -10.07 2.36 11.81
CA GLU A 101 -8.87 1.68 12.32
C GLU A 101 -9.18 0.71 13.46
N GLU A 102 -10.11 1.04 14.35
CA GLU A 102 -10.49 0.18 15.48
C GLU A 102 -11.09 -1.14 14.98
N LYS A 103 -12.01 -1.08 14.03
CA LYS A 103 -12.59 -2.28 13.41
C LYS A 103 -11.57 -3.07 12.61
N ALA A 104 -10.63 -2.40 11.94
CA ALA A 104 -9.54 -3.07 11.25
C ALA A 104 -8.64 -3.84 12.22
N ARG A 105 -8.32 -3.26 13.39
CA ARG A 105 -7.56 -3.94 14.45
C ARG A 105 -8.31 -5.16 15.01
N LEU A 106 -9.60 -5.02 15.29
CA LEU A 106 -10.42 -6.14 15.73
C LEU A 106 -10.48 -7.28 14.70
N ALA A 107 -10.58 -6.93 13.41
CA ALA A 107 -10.52 -7.90 12.33
C ALA A 107 -9.15 -8.58 12.25
N LEU A 108 -8.06 -7.84 12.43
CA LEU A 108 -6.70 -8.40 12.49
C LEU A 108 -6.57 -9.40 13.64
N ASP A 109 -7.09 -9.08 14.82
CA ASP A 109 -7.05 -9.97 15.98
C ASP A 109 -7.80 -11.28 15.70
N ARG A 110 -8.95 -11.23 15.07
CA ARG A 110 -9.73 -12.42 14.66
C ARG A 110 -8.99 -13.27 13.63
N VAL A 111 -8.38 -12.64 12.63
CA VAL A 111 -7.56 -13.33 11.62
C VAL A 111 -6.35 -13.98 12.28
N THR A 112 -5.71 -13.29 13.21
CA THR A 112 -4.57 -13.80 13.99
C THR A 112 -4.98 -15.03 14.78
N GLU A 113 -6.05 -14.95 15.56
CA GLU A 113 -6.56 -16.07 16.36
C GLU A 113 -6.87 -17.29 15.52
N LYS A 114 -7.51 -17.10 14.36
CA LYS A 114 -7.90 -18.18 13.46
C LYS A 114 -6.71 -18.85 12.77
N TRP A 115 -5.70 -18.10 12.36
CA TRP A 115 -4.68 -18.57 11.42
C TRP A 115 -3.28 -18.79 12.00
N THR A 116 -2.98 -18.27 13.20
CA THR A 116 -1.64 -18.37 13.81
C THR A 116 -1.11 -19.80 13.86
N MET A 117 -1.96 -20.75 14.21
CA MET A 117 -1.56 -22.16 14.33
C MET A 117 -1.49 -22.90 12.99
N SER A 118 -2.16 -22.38 11.97
CA SER A 118 -2.30 -23.03 10.66
C SER A 118 -1.22 -22.61 9.66
N ILE A 119 -0.63 -21.43 9.85
CA ILE A 119 0.36 -20.85 8.94
C ILE A 119 1.75 -20.87 9.58
N ARG A 120 2.67 -21.67 9.01
CA ARG A 120 4.03 -21.86 9.55
C ARG A 120 4.82 -20.55 9.72
N ASN A 121 4.69 -19.63 8.77
CA ASN A 121 5.43 -18.36 8.75
C ASN A 121 4.56 -17.19 9.23
N TRP A 122 3.76 -17.40 10.28
CA TRP A 122 2.82 -16.40 10.76
C TRP A 122 3.46 -15.05 11.08
N GLY A 123 4.68 -15.03 11.62
CA GLY A 123 5.38 -13.77 11.92
C GLY A 123 5.56 -12.86 10.71
N GLN A 124 5.86 -13.43 9.54
CA GLN A 124 5.95 -12.67 8.29
C GLN A 124 4.57 -12.22 7.79
N VAL A 125 3.59 -13.10 7.86
CA VAL A 125 2.20 -12.78 7.52
C VAL A 125 1.69 -11.65 8.40
N TYR A 126 1.87 -11.75 9.70
CA TYR A 126 1.44 -10.70 10.65
C TYR A 126 2.12 -9.36 10.38
N GLY A 127 3.41 -9.36 10.05
CA GLY A 127 4.15 -8.15 9.68
C GLY A 127 3.55 -7.44 8.46
N GLU A 128 3.09 -8.19 7.45
CA GLU A 128 2.38 -7.64 6.29
C GLU A 128 0.97 -7.14 6.65
N LEU A 129 0.26 -7.86 7.54
CA LEU A 129 -1.10 -7.50 7.94
C LEU A 129 -1.15 -6.25 8.83
N SER A 130 -0.19 -6.11 9.75
CA SER A 130 -0.17 -4.99 10.70
C SER A 130 -0.08 -3.62 10.02
N ILE A 131 0.49 -3.56 8.82
CA ILE A 131 0.59 -2.32 8.04
C ILE A 131 -0.58 -2.09 7.07
N MET A 132 -1.53 -3.02 6.97
CA MET A 132 -2.70 -2.86 6.07
C MET A 132 -3.66 -1.75 6.52
N TYR A 133 -3.68 -1.42 7.79
CA TYR A 133 -4.53 -0.37 8.35
C TYR A 133 -3.76 0.90 8.73
N GLU A 134 -2.42 0.85 8.76
CA GLU A 134 -1.59 2.03 8.97
C GLU A 134 -1.72 3.00 7.79
N GLY A 135 -2.04 4.25 8.08
CA GLY A 135 -2.19 5.30 7.06
C GLY A 135 -3.49 5.21 6.25
N ARG A 136 -4.52 4.50 6.75
CA ARG A 136 -5.85 4.61 6.16
C ARG A 136 -6.38 6.01 6.35
N LEU A 137 -6.73 6.62 5.22
CA LEU A 137 -7.45 7.89 5.26
C LEU A 137 -8.88 7.65 5.76
N PRO A 138 -9.42 8.50 6.63
CA PRO A 138 -10.84 8.50 6.91
C PRO A 138 -11.61 8.70 5.59
N GLU A 139 -12.75 8.01 5.44
CA GLU A 139 -13.68 8.19 4.33
C GLU A 139 -14.21 9.62 4.25
#